data_074c5349c4eb243f63060e34dd744d4a
#
_entry.id   074c5349c4eb243f63060e34dd744d4a
#
_cell.length_a   1.000
_cell.length_b   1.000
_cell.length_c   1.000
_cell.angle_alpha   90.00
_cell.angle_beta   90.00
_cell.angle_gamma   90.00
#
_symmetry.space_group_name_H-M   'P 1'
#
loop_
_entity.id
_entity.type
_entity.pdbx_description
1 polymer ?
#
loop_
_entity_poly.entity_id
_entity_poly.type
_entity_poly.pdbx_seq_one_letter_code
_entity_poly.pdbx_strand_id
1 'polypeptide(L)'
;MDKTLRIIISGGGTGGHIFPAVSIANAIKEIRPDSKILFVGAEGRMEMQRVPAAGYEIKGLPICGFDRKNILRNIRTVFKIIESKRLAKQIIKTFNPMVAVGVGGYASGPTLNEAQAMGIPTLLQEQNSYAGVTNKLLAKKAERICVAYEGMERFFPKEKIILTGNPVRQNLLDTKISREEAIASFGLNPDKRTVLIIGGSLGAKTINEAVLNSLVLIKQSEVQFVWQTGKYYSSTIKEELEHRGKPSNLVVCDFIADMPAAYKAADLVVSRAGAGSISELALLGKASILVPSPNVAEDHQTSHDAALYVKDIEAARTLIPRALNTVADDVMLSKLRNNILTMAHPDAANVIANEVIALAETYQKKH
;
A
#
# COMPACT_ATOMS: atom_id res chain seq x y z
N MET A 1 -16.68 -23.80 24.90
CA MET A 1 -17.44 -23.13 23.82
C MET A 1 -16.48 -22.21 23.10
N ASP A 2 -16.20 -22.49 21.86
CA ASP A 2 -15.33 -21.63 21.02
C ASP A 2 -16.12 -20.36 20.69
N LYS A 3 -15.84 -19.28 21.41
CA LYS A 3 -16.56 -18.02 21.18
C LYS A 3 -15.99 -17.34 19.93
N THR A 4 -16.85 -16.92 19.03
CA THR A 4 -16.52 -16.11 17.84
C THR A 4 -15.59 -14.94 18.19
N LEU A 5 -14.42 -14.85 17.57
CA LEU A 5 -13.49 -13.75 17.78
C LEU A 5 -14.06 -12.44 17.21
N ARG A 6 -13.98 -11.36 17.97
CA ARG A 6 -14.38 -10.01 17.55
C ARG A 6 -13.18 -9.11 17.49
N ILE A 7 -12.90 -8.59 16.31
CA ILE A 7 -11.67 -7.87 15.99
C ILE A 7 -12.02 -6.52 15.37
N ILE A 8 -11.47 -5.44 15.90
CA ILE A 8 -11.51 -4.14 15.24
C ILE A 8 -10.21 -3.93 14.47
N ILE A 9 -10.32 -3.49 13.20
CA ILE A 9 -9.17 -3.04 12.41
C ILE A 9 -9.37 -1.57 12.06
N SER A 10 -8.41 -0.73 12.44
CA SER A 10 -8.52 0.71 12.21
C SER A 10 -7.34 1.27 11.44
N GLY A 11 -7.67 2.06 10.43
CA GLY A 11 -6.72 2.73 9.57
C GLY A 11 -7.35 3.26 8.30
N GLY A 12 -6.57 3.92 7.47
CA GLY A 12 -7.07 4.43 6.21
C GLY A 12 -6.41 5.72 5.74
N GLY A 13 -7.12 6.48 4.92
CA GLY A 13 -6.65 7.70 4.29
C GLY A 13 -5.96 7.48 2.95
N THR A 14 -5.23 6.39 2.79
CA THR A 14 -4.52 6.03 1.55
C THR A 14 -4.56 4.52 1.29
N GLY A 15 -4.34 4.11 0.04
CA GLY A 15 -4.22 2.69 -0.31
C GLY A 15 -3.13 1.95 0.48
N GLY A 16 -2.05 2.65 0.85
CA GLY A 16 -0.95 2.09 1.65
C GLY A 16 -1.35 1.60 3.05
N HIS A 17 -2.44 2.11 3.62
CA HIS A 17 -3.01 1.62 4.87
C HIS A 17 -4.19 0.67 4.66
N ILE A 18 -5.02 0.94 3.63
CA ILE A 18 -6.27 0.19 3.39
C ILE A 18 -5.96 -1.24 2.94
N PHE A 19 -5.07 -1.42 1.96
CA PHE A 19 -4.77 -2.75 1.43
C PHE A 19 -4.12 -3.66 2.48
N PRO A 20 -3.12 -3.22 3.25
CA PRO A 20 -2.61 -3.99 4.39
C PRO A 20 -3.69 -4.40 5.40
N ALA A 21 -4.60 -3.48 5.74
CA ALA A 21 -5.71 -3.76 6.66
C ALA A 21 -6.64 -4.86 6.11
N VAL A 22 -6.99 -4.79 4.83
CA VAL A 22 -7.83 -5.81 4.16
C VAL A 22 -7.09 -7.13 4.06
N SER A 23 -5.78 -7.14 3.75
CA SER A 23 -4.98 -8.36 3.68
C SER A 23 -4.91 -9.07 5.04
N ILE A 24 -4.73 -8.33 6.13
CA ILE A 24 -4.78 -8.87 7.50
C ILE A 24 -6.17 -9.46 7.79
N ALA A 25 -7.24 -8.75 7.44
CA ALA A 25 -8.61 -9.23 7.65
C ALA A 25 -8.89 -10.53 6.90
N ASN A 26 -8.46 -10.62 5.64
CA ASN A 26 -8.60 -11.82 4.82
C ASN A 26 -7.85 -13.00 5.44
N ALA A 27 -6.59 -12.82 5.84
CA ALA A 27 -5.80 -13.87 6.48
C ALA A 27 -6.44 -14.34 7.81
N ILE A 28 -6.99 -13.41 8.61
CA ILE A 28 -7.75 -13.78 9.82
C ILE A 28 -8.98 -14.63 9.44
N LYS A 29 -9.71 -14.27 8.38
CA LYS A 29 -10.88 -15.00 7.91
C LYS A 29 -10.54 -16.38 7.34
N GLU A 30 -9.40 -16.54 6.72
CA GLU A 30 -8.89 -17.83 6.24
C GLU A 30 -8.57 -18.78 7.42
N ILE A 31 -7.93 -18.26 8.47
CA ILE A 31 -7.56 -19.06 9.67
C ILE A 31 -8.77 -19.30 10.58
N ARG A 32 -9.60 -18.27 10.80
CA ARG A 32 -10.79 -18.28 11.68
C ARG A 32 -12.01 -17.72 10.93
N PRO A 33 -12.68 -18.52 10.09
CA PRO A 33 -13.81 -18.09 9.25
C PRO A 33 -15.00 -17.51 10.04
N ASP A 34 -15.18 -17.96 11.29
CA ASP A 34 -16.21 -17.51 12.22
C ASP A 34 -15.98 -16.11 12.81
N SER A 35 -14.74 -15.55 12.67
CA SER A 35 -14.39 -14.24 13.25
C SER A 35 -15.31 -13.12 12.75
N LYS A 36 -15.67 -12.19 13.63
CA LYS A 36 -16.35 -10.95 13.27
C LYS A 36 -15.34 -9.82 13.22
N ILE A 37 -15.22 -9.17 12.08
CA ILE A 37 -14.28 -8.08 11.84
C ILE A 37 -15.06 -6.81 11.55
N LEU A 38 -14.77 -5.74 12.29
CA LEU A 38 -15.31 -4.41 12.08
C LEU A 38 -14.16 -3.45 11.78
N PHE A 39 -14.27 -2.73 10.66
CA PHE A 39 -13.34 -1.66 10.36
C PHE A 39 -13.78 -0.33 10.97
N VAL A 40 -12.79 0.50 11.32
CA VAL A 40 -13.02 1.89 11.73
C VAL A 40 -12.10 2.79 10.91
N GLY A 41 -12.70 3.69 10.12
CA GLY A 41 -12.03 4.58 9.17
C GLY A 41 -12.39 6.04 9.37
N ALA A 42 -11.83 6.94 8.58
CA ALA A 42 -12.18 8.36 8.56
C ALA A 42 -13.30 8.62 7.54
N GLU A 43 -14.33 9.35 7.94
CA GLU A 43 -15.45 9.74 7.06
C GLU A 43 -14.95 10.48 5.81
N GLY A 44 -15.62 10.22 4.69
CA GLY A 44 -15.32 10.86 3.40
C GLY A 44 -13.97 10.47 2.79
N ARG A 45 -13.32 9.42 3.30
CA ARG A 45 -12.05 8.91 2.79
C ARG A 45 -12.25 7.62 1.98
N MET A 46 -11.19 7.21 1.30
CA MET A 46 -11.17 6.07 0.38
C MET A 46 -11.60 4.75 1.05
N GLU A 47 -11.27 4.56 2.31
CA GLU A 47 -11.63 3.37 3.08
C GLU A 47 -13.14 3.14 3.17
N MET A 48 -13.94 4.22 3.22
CA MET A 48 -15.40 4.11 3.29
C MET A 48 -16.03 3.47 2.04
N GLN A 49 -15.29 3.41 0.93
CA GLN A 49 -15.70 2.72 -0.30
C GLN A 49 -14.96 1.39 -0.49
N ARG A 50 -13.67 1.36 -0.21
CA ARG A 50 -12.80 0.20 -0.50
C ARG A 50 -13.00 -0.97 0.47
N VAL A 51 -13.27 -0.68 1.74
CA VAL A 51 -13.50 -1.72 2.74
C VAL A 51 -14.82 -2.46 2.50
N PRO A 52 -15.97 -1.78 2.25
CA PRO A 52 -17.20 -2.46 1.84
C PRO A 52 -17.06 -3.25 0.53
N ALA A 53 -16.33 -2.72 -0.45
CA ALA A 53 -16.04 -3.43 -1.70
C ALA A 53 -15.21 -4.72 -1.48
N ALA A 54 -14.48 -4.81 -0.37
CA ALA A 54 -13.77 -6.02 0.06
C ALA A 54 -14.63 -6.95 0.95
N GLY A 55 -15.91 -6.64 1.17
CA GLY A 55 -16.85 -7.48 1.93
C GLY A 55 -16.87 -7.24 3.44
N TYR A 56 -16.31 -6.12 3.94
CA TYR A 56 -16.26 -5.84 5.38
C TYR A 56 -17.13 -4.64 5.78
N GLU A 57 -17.70 -4.72 6.99
CA GLU A 57 -18.37 -3.58 7.61
C GLU A 57 -17.36 -2.53 8.07
N ILE A 58 -17.70 -1.24 7.89
CA ILE A 58 -16.90 -0.12 8.35
C ILE A 58 -17.75 0.93 9.04
N LYS A 59 -17.23 1.51 10.12
CA LYS A 59 -17.78 2.71 10.79
C LYS A 59 -16.84 3.90 10.56
N GLY A 60 -17.40 5.05 10.23
CA GLY A 60 -16.66 6.30 10.04
C GLY A 60 -16.47 7.08 11.32
N LEU A 61 -15.30 7.74 11.45
CA LEU A 61 -15.03 8.76 12.45
C LEU A 61 -14.89 10.12 11.76
N PRO A 62 -15.41 11.22 12.33
CA PRO A 62 -15.33 12.56 11.74
C PRO A 62 -13.94 13.19 11.91
N ILE A 63 -12.88 12.38 11.77
CA ILE A 63 -11.50 12.79 11.98
C ILE A 63 -10.83 13.28 10.70
N CYS A 64 -9.97 14.29 10.84
CA CYS A 64 -9.11 14.78 9.76
C CYS A 64 -7.69 15.02 10.28
N GLY A 65 -6.74 15.12 9.36
CA GLY A 65 -5.36 15.45 9.70
C GLY A 65 -5.19 16.89 10.14
N PHE A 66 -4.11 17.16 10.89
CA PHE A 66 -3.69 18.52 11.21
C PHE A 66 -3.23 19.25 9.96
N ASP A 67 -3.69 20.49 9.77
CA ASP A 67 -3.19 21.39 8.74
C ASP A 67 -1.87 22.02 9.22
N ARG A 68 -0.76 21.65 8.56
CA ARG A 68 0.57 22.16 8.90
C ARG A 68 0.78 23.63 8.53
N LYS A 69 -0.08 24.16 7.65
CA LYS A 69 0.03 25.55 7.14
C LYS A 69 -0.92 26.52 7.85
N ASN A 70 -2.01 26.05 8.43
CA ASN A 70 -3.02 26.91 9.03
C ASN A 70 -3.42 26.45 10.43
N ILE A 71 -2.79 27.05 11.45
CA ILE A 71 -2.99 26.71 12.86
C ILE A 71 -4.44 26.96 13.33
N LEU A 72 -5.12 28.00 12.81
CA LEU A 72 -6.50 28.31 13.18
C LEU A 72 -7.50 27.22 12.75
N ARG A 73 -7.23 26.53 11.63
CA ARG A 73 -8.03 25.35 11.22
C ARG A 73 -7.88 24.17 12.18
N ASN A 74 -6.79 24.12 12.92
CA ASN A 74 -6.53 23.02 13.87
C ASN A 74 -7.43 23.08 15.11
N ILE A 75 -8.04 24.21 15.44
CA ILE A 75 -9.04 24.29 16.53
C ILE A 75 -10.21 23.33 16.22
N ARG A 76 -10.74 23.37 14.99
CA ARG A 76 -11.79 22.42 14.55
C ARG A 76 -11.30 20.98 14.57
N THR A 77 -10.04 20.75 14.27
CA THR A 77 -9.43 19.41 14.29
C THR A 77 -9.38 18.87 15.71
N VAL A 78 -9.10 19.69 16.74
CA VAL A 78 -9.12 19.26 18.15
C VAL A 78 -10.54 18.82 18.57
N PHE A 79 -11.58 19.59 18.22
CA PHE A 79 -12.97 19.18 18.49
C PHE A 79 -13.31 17.86 17.80
N LYS A 80 -12.91 17.69 16.54
CA LYS A 80 -13.10 16.42 15.80
C LYS A 80 -12.36 15.24 16.45
N ILE A 81 -11.19 15.46 17.03
CA ILE A 81 -10.47 14.41 17.78
C ILE A 81 -11.28 13.99 19.01
N ILE A 82 -11.81 14.94 19.78
CA ILE A 82 -12.61 14.63 20.98
C ILE A 82 -13.89 13.87 20.59
N GLU A 83 -14.58 14.33 19.55
CA GLU A 83 -15.77 13.68 19.00
C GLU A 83 -15.44 12.28 18.50
N SER A 84 -14.35 12.12 17.73
CA SER A 84 -13.88 10.82 17.23
C SER A 84 -13.52 9.86 18.35
N LYS A 85 -12.91 10.32 19.44
CA LYS A 85 -12.65 9.48 20.63
C LYS A 85 -13.94 9.02 21.29
N ARG A 86 -14.93 9.92 21.45
CA ARG A 86 -16.24 9.56 22.03
C ARG A 86 -16.96 8.52 21.17
N LEU A 87 -16.97 8.72 19.86
CA LEU A 87 -17.59 7.79 18.92
C LEU A 87 -16.84 6.45 18.85
N ALA A 88 -15.51 6.47 18.82
CA ALA A 88 -14.69 5.26 18.89
C ALA A 88 -14.99 4.44 20.16
N LYS A 89 -15.08 5.11 21.31
CA LYS A 89 -15.47 4.46 22.58
C LYS A 89 -16.85 3.79 22.51
N GLN A 90 -17.82 4.46 21.86
CA GLN A 90 -19.16 3.90 21.68
C GLN A 90 -19.13 2.69 20.73
N ILE A 91 -18.42 2.77 19.61
CA ILE A 91 -18.23 1.65 18.66
C ILE A 91 -17.60 0.46 19.38
N ILE A 92 -16.52 0.68 20.15
CA ILE A 92 -15.84 -0.36 20.90
C ILE A 92 -16.77 -1.00 21.92
N LYS A 93 -17.53 -0.22 22.68
CA LYS A 93 -18.50 -0.76 23.66
C LYS A 93 -19.57 -1.62 23.00
N THR A 94 -20.12 -1.16 21.87
CA THR A 94 -21.20 -1.87 21.16
C THR A 94 -20.70 -3.13 20.49
N PHE A 95 -19.55 -3.09 19.83
CA PHE A 95 -18.97 -4.24 19.14
C PHE A 95 -18.30 -5.22 20.09
N ASN A 96 -17.80 -4.75 21.24
CA ASN A 96 -17.11 -5.49 22.27
C ASN A 96 -15.95 -6.36 21.71
N PRO A 97 -14.92 -5.75 21.11
CA PRO A 97 -13.81 -6.47 20.50
C PRO A 97 -12.90 -7.12 21.54
N MET A 98 -12.23 -8.18 21.16
CA MET A 98 -11.22 -8.89 21.95
C MET A 98 -9.80 -8.37 21.64
N VAL A 99 -9.62 -7.72 20.51
CA VAL A 99 -8.37 -7.09 20.09
C VAL A 99 -8.66 -5.95 19.11
N ALA A 100 -7.81 -4.92 19.10
CA ALA A 100 -7.85 -3.85 18.11
C ALA A 100 -6.52 -3.75 17.36
N VAL A 101 -6.58 -3.69 16.02
CA VAL A 101 -5.43 -3.61 15.13
C VAL A 101 -5.37 -2.21 14.53
N GLY A 102 -4.22 -1.55 14.62
CA GLY A 102 -3.95 -0.26 13.99
C GLY A 102 -2.96 -0.38 12.84
N VAL A 103 -3.41 0.00 11.64
CA VAL A 103 -2.55 -0.01 10.43
C VAL A 103 -2.09 1.39 10.02
N GLY A 104 -2.26 2.38 10.89
CA GLY A 104 -1.93 3.76 10.59
C GLY A 104 -3.09 4.57 10.00
N GLY A 105 -2.83 5.85 9.71
CA GLY A 105 -3.87 6.80 9.32
C GLY A 105 -4.56 7.50 10.50
N TYR A 106 -5.46 8.44 10.19
CA TYR A 106 -6.03 9.32 11.22
C TYR A 106 -7.00 8.60 12.16
N ALA A 107 -7.79 7.64 11.67
CA ALA A 107 -8.79 6.92 12.46
C ALA A 107 -8.16 5.95 13.47
N SER A 108 -6.97 5.44 13.18
CA SER A 108 -6.23 4.51 14.04
C SER A 108 -5.91 5.13 15.42
N GLY A 109 -5.58 6.43 15.46
CA GLY A 109 -5.26 7.14 16.70
C GLY A 109 -6.36 7.07 17.76
N PRO A 110 -7.53 7.67 17.54
CA PRO A 110 -8.63 7.64 18.51
C PRO A 110 -9.13 6.23 18.80
N THR A 111 -9.22 5.37 17.79
CA THR A 111 -9.73 3.99 17.96
C THR A 111 -8.85 3.18 18.90
N LEU A 112 -7.55 3.12 18.64
CA LEU A 112 -6.64 2.33 19.48
C LEU A 112 -6.39 2.97 20.84
N ASN A 113 -6.38 4.30 20.92
CA ASN A 113 -6.26 4.98 22.20
C ASN A 113 -7.43 4.61 23.15
N GLU A 114 -8.67 4.59 22.63
CA GLU A 114 -9.82 4.17 23.43
C GLU A 114 -9.81 2.66 23.74
N ALA A 115 -9.38 1.81 22.80
CA ALA A 115 -9.21 0.38 23.05
C ALA A 115 -8.20 0.14 24.21
N GLN A 116 -7.04 0.79 24.15
CA GLN A 116 -6.02 0.74 25.21
C GLN A 116 -6.53 1.27 26.54
N ALA A 117 -7.33 2.34 26.54
CA ALA A 117 -7.92 2.89 27.76
C ALA A 117 -8.98 1.97 28.39
N MET A 118 -9.57 1.08 27.58
CA MET A 118 -10.55 0.07 28.02
C MET A 118 -9.91 -1.30 28.34
N GLY A 119 -8.58 -1.40 28.32
CA GLY A 119 -7.86 -2.65 28.61
C GLY A 119 -7.92 -3.69 27.50
N ILE A 120 -8.35 -3.30 26.28
CA ILE A 120 -8.39 -4.19 25.13
C ILE A 120 -6.98 -4.23 24.50
N PRO A 121 -6.41 -5.43 24.27
CA PRO A 121 -5.08 -5.55 23.68
C PRO A 121 -5.04 -4.95 22.28
N THR A 122 -3.90 -4.34 21.93
CA THR A 122 -3.72 -3.70 20.65
C THR A 122 -2.47 -4.20 19.93
N LEU A 123 -2.60 -4.35 18.60
CA LEU A 123 -1.49 -4.62 17.69
C LEU A 123 -1.35 -3.46 16.72
N LEU A 124 -0.12 -3.00 16.51
CA LEU A 124 0.21 -2.01 15.48
C LEU A 124 0.89 -2.68 14.30
N GLN A 125 0.56 -2.26 13.09
CA GLN A 125 1.29 -2.61 11.89
C GLN A 125 1.88 -1.32 11.28
N GLU A 126 3.20 -1.30 11.06
CA GLU A 126 3.92 -0.17 10.45
C GLU A 126 4.50 -0.60 9.11
N GLN A 127 4.04 0.06 8.05
CA GLN A 127 4.40 -0.26 6.68
C GLN A 127 5.73 0.34 6.24
N ASN A 128 6.14 1.43 6.88
CA ASN A 128 7.27 2.26 6.44
C ASN A 128 8.49 2.04 7.34
N SER A 129 9.68 2.32 6.84
CA SER A 129 10.91 2.32 7.63
C SER A 129 11.03 3.54 8.55
N TYR A 130 10.18 4.55 8.36
CA TYR A 130 10.03 5.67 9.28
C TYR A 130 8.64 5.65 9.90
N ALA A 131 8.58 5.42 11.19
CA ALA A 131 7.31 5.21 11.88
C ALA A 131 6.40 6.45 11.83
N GLY A 132 5.13 6.22 11.52
CA GLY A 132 4.10 7.24 11.56
C GLY A 132 3.90 7.79 12.99
N VAL A 133 3.54 9.08 13.08
CA VAL A 133 3.34 9.76 14.38
C VAL A 133 2.30 9.01 15.24
N THR A 134 1.21 8.58 14.65
CA THR A 134 0.15 7.83 15.35
C THR A 134 0.69 6.54 15.96
N ASN A 135 1.43 5.74 15.19
CA ASN A 135 1.99 4.47 15.69
C ASN A 135 3.02 4.73 16.80
N LYS A 136 3.86 5.76 16.68
CA LYS A 136 4.79 6.14 17.77
C LYS A 136 4.08 6.49 19.08
N LEU A 137 2.97 7.21 19.01
CA LEU A 137 2.18 7.58 20.21
C LEU A 137 1.50 6.36 20.86
N LEU A 138 1.06 5.40 20.07
CA LEU A 138 0.35 4.20 20.55
C LEU A 138 1.28 3.07 21.01
N ALA A 139 2.53 3.06 20.53
CA ALA A 139 3.49 1.98 20.70
C ALA A 139 3.72 1.58 22.16
N LYS A 140 3.79 2.57 23.07
CA LYS A 140 4.08 2.31 24.49
C LYS A 140 3.06 1.36 25.14
N LYS A 141 1.78 1.44 24.74
CA LYS A 141 0.68 0.65 25.29
C LYS A 141 0.25 -0.51 24.38
N ALA A 142 0.80 -0.63 23.17
CA ALA A 142 0.54 -1.78 22.33
C ALA A 142 1.21 -3.04 22.86
N GLU A 143 0.60 -4.20 22.67
CA GLU A 143 1.15 -5.51 23.03
C GLU A 143 2.12 -6.01 21.98
N ARG A 144 1.85 -5.75 20.70
CA ARG A 144 2.66 -6.17 19.56
C ARG A 144 2.77 -5.06 18.53
N ILE A 145 3.92 -5.00 17.85
CA ILE A 145 4.19 -4.03 16.79
C ILE A 145 4.83 -4.79 15.62
N CYS A 146 4.02 -5.11 14.62
CA CYS A 146 4.45 -5.75 13.40
C CYS A 146 5.04 -4.70 12.46
N VAL A 147 6.28 -4.88 12.05
CA VAL A 147 7.01 -3.92 11.22
C VAL A 147 7.44 -4.53 9.89
N ALA A 148 7.52 -3.70 8.86
CA ALA A 148 7.92 -4.16 7.53
C ALA A 148 9.44 -4.19 7.34
N TYR A 149 10.19 -3.42 8.13
CA TYR A 149 11.62 -3.22 7.97
C TYR A 149 12.37 -3.38 9.28
N GLU A 150 13.65 -3.73 9.20
CA GLU A 150 14.58 -3.73 10.32
C GLU A 150 14.90 -2.30 10.82
N GLY A 151 15.56 -2.19 11.98
CA GLY A 151 15.99 -0.90 12.54
C GLY A 151 14.85 -0.06 13.15
N MET A 152 13.68 -0.68 13.39
CA MET A 152 12.52 0.02 13.93
C MET A 152 12.56 0.21 15.45
N GLU A 153 13.54 -0.37 16.14
CA GLU A 153 13.82 -0.17 17.57
C GLU A 153 14.18 1.28 17.92
N ARG A 154 14.58 2.07 16.93
CA ARG A 154 14.75 3.55 17.07
C ARG A 154 13.42 4.30 17.28
N PHE A 155 12.29 3.67 17.02
CA PHE A 155 10.96 4.27 17.15
C PHE A 155 10.05 3.54 18.14
N PHE A 156 10.28 2.24 18.36
CA PHE A 156 9.40 1.37 19.11
C PHE A 156 10.15 0.56 20.16
N PRO A 157 9.50 0.14 21.26
CA PRO A 157 10.09 -0.78 22.24
C PRO A 157 10.50 -2.10 21.58
N LYS A 158 11.78 -2.45 21.67
CA LYS A 158 12.37 -3.60 20.99
C LYS A 158 11.66 -4.93 21.27
N GLU A 159 11.26 -5.13 22.52
CA GLU A 159 10.59 -6.33 23.00
C GLU A 159 9.18 -6.55 22.43
N LYS A 160 8.60 -5.55 21.78
CA LYS A 160 7.27 -5.60 21.16
C LYS A 160 7.32 -5.73 19.65
N ILE A 161 8.50 -5.55 19.05
CA ILE A 161 8.68 -5.56 17.59
C ILE A 161 8.70 -7.00 17.07
N ILE A 162 7.95 -7.22 16.00
CA ILE A 162 7.98 -8.43 15.19
C ILE A 162 8.23 -8.00 13.75
N LEU A 163 9.33 -8.44 13.16
CA LEU A 163 9.61 -8.22 11.73
C LEU A 163 8.76 -9.19 10.92
N THR A 164 7.72 -8.67 10.28
CA THR A 164 6.74 -9.46 9.51
C THR A 164 6.80 -9.21 8.02
N GLY A 165 7.36 -8.08 7.60
CA GLY A 165 7.12 -7.54 6.27
C GLY A 165 5.75 -6.85 6.17
N ASN A 166 5.43 -6.33 4.99
CA ASN A 166 4.12 -5.76 4.69
C ASN A 166 3.12 -6.82 4.22
N PRO A 167 1.91 -6.85 4.77
CA PRO A 167 0.85 -7.71 4.25
C PRO A 167 0.39 -7.21 2.87
N VAL A 168 0.68 -8.00 1.86
CA VAL A 168 0.36 -7.75 0.46
C VAL A 168 -0.93 -8.48 0.08
N ARG A 169 -1.60 -7.99 -0.95
CA ARG A 169 -2.83 -8.61 -1.46
C ARG A 169 -2.57 -10.02 -1.99
N GLN A 170 -3.27 -11.01 -1.44
CA GLN A 170 -3.08 -12.43 -1.79
C GLN A 170 -3.36 -12.71 -3.27
N ASN A 171 -4.35 -12.02 -3.86
CA ASN A 171 -4.70 -12.20 -5.28
C ASN A 171 -3.56 -11.87 -6.27
N LEU A 172 -2.50 -11.21 -5.82
CA LEU A 172 -1.30 -11.00 -6.65
C LEU A 172 -0.51 -12.30 -6.86
N LEU A 173 -0.54 -13.22 -5.89
CA LEU A 173 0.13 -14.53 -5.99
C LEU A 173 -0.76 -15.57 -6.67
N ASP A 174 -2.07 -15.49 -6.46
CA ASP A 174 -3.02 -16.52 -6.86
C ASP A 174 -3.44 -16.42 -8.34
N THR A 175 -2.92 -15.42 -9.06
CA THR A 175 -3.30 -15.24 -10.47
C THR A 175 -2.81 -16.39 -11.33
N LYS A 176 -3.76 -17.05 -12.01
CA LYS A 176 -3.51 -18.18 -12.93
C LYS A 176 -3.30 -17.76 -14.37
N ILE A 177 -3.49 -16.46 -14.67
CA ILE A 177 -3.32 -15.92 -16.01
C ILE A 177 -1.88 -16.09 -16.50
N SER A 178 -1.69 -16.56 -17.73
CA SER A 178 -0.37 -16.62 -18.34
C SER A 178 0.17 -15.21 -18.66
N ARG A 179 1.47 -15.09 -18.97
CA ARG A 179 2.05 -13.80 -19.41
C ARG A 179 1.43 -13.35 -20.73
N GLU A 180 1.24 -14.26 -21.65
CA GLU A 180 0.68 -14.03 -22.98
C GLU A 180 -0.77 -13.54 -22.89
N GLU A 181 -1.60 -14.20 -22.09
CA GLU A 181 -2.99 -13.78 -21.82
C GLU A 181 -3.04 -12.42 -21.14
N ALA A 182 -2.14 -12.15 -20.19
CA ALA A 182 -2.05 -10.87 -19.50
C ALA A 182 -1.69 -9.72 -20.48
N ILE A 183 -0.72 -9.94 -21.36
CA ILE A 183 -0.34 -8.96 -22.40
C ILE A 183 -1.49 -8.74 -23.38
N ALA A 184 -2.12 -9.83 -23.83
CA ALA A 184 -3.25 -9.78 -24.76
C ALA A 184 -4.46 -9.02 -24.17
N SER A 185 -4.70 -9.12 -22.85
CA SER A 185 -5.78 -8.39 -22.18
C SER A 185 -5.62 -6.86 -22.26
N PHE A 186 -4.40 -6.35 -22.49
CA PHE A 186 -4.11 -4.95 -22.78
C PHE A 186 -4.11 -4.63 -24.28
N GLY A 187 -4.41 -5.58 -25.16
CA GLY A 187 -4.36 -5.40 -26.61
C GLY A 187 -2.93 -5.26 -27.15
N LEU A 188 -1.95 -5.82 -26.46
CA LEU A 188 -0.53 -5.76 -26.78
C LEU A 188 -0.04 -7.08 -27.38
N ASN A 189 1.15 -7.07 -28.02
CA ASN A 189 1.77 -8.23 -28.63
C ASN A 189 2.55 -9.06 -27.59
N PRO A 190 2.22 -10.36 -27.38
CA PRO A 190 2.91 -11.23 -26.42
C PRO A 190 4.41 -11.44 -26.69
N ASP A 191 4.85 -11.30 -27.95
CA ASP A 191 6.25 -11.49 -28.33
C ASP A 191 7.16 -10.30 -27.99
N LYS A 192 6.57 -9.18 -27.57
CA LYS A 192 7.32 -7.96 -27.26
C LYS A 192 7.52 -7.77 -25.75
N ARG A 193 8.63 -7.08 -25.41
CA ARG A 193 8.87 -6.65 -24.03
C ARG A 193 7.87 -5.57 -23.61
N THR A 194 7.40 -5.67 -22.38
CA THR A 194 6.39 -4.76 -21.81
C THR A 194 6.92 -4.03 -20.58
N VAL A 195 6.80 -2.71 -20.59
CA VAL A 195 7.08 -1.84 -19.42
C VAL A 195 5.76 -1.36 -18.84
N LEU A 196 5.54 -1.64 -17.56
CA LEU A 196 4.43 -1.12 -16.78
C LEU A 196 4.86 0.16 -16.06
N ILE A 197 4.11 1.25 -16.22
CA ILE A 197 4.38 2.55 -15.59
C ILE A 197 3.21 2.92 -14.67
N ILE A 198 3.47 3.03 -13.36
CA ILE A 198 2.45 3.33 -12.35
C ILE A 198 2.90 4.45 -11.41
N GLY A 199 2.04 5.46 -11.24
CA GLY A 199 2.26 6.59 -10.32
C GLY A 199 1.45 6.53 -9.02
N GLY A 200 0.78 5.37 -8.76
CA GLY A 200 -0.22 5.24 -7.70
C GLY A 200 -1.62 5.70 -8.14
N SER A 201 -2.64 5.52 -7.30
CA SER A 201 -4.06 5.74 -7.66
C SER A 201 -4.40 7.17 -8.08
N LEU A 202 -3.69 8.17 -7.57
CA LEU A 202 -3.85 9.57 -7.94
C LEU A 202 -2.95 9.99 -9.11
N GLY A 203 -1.96 9.18 -9.44
CA GLY A 203 -0.92 9.49 -10.41
C GLY A 203 0.27 10.23 -9.81
N ALA A 204 1.34 10.35 -10.61
CA ALA A 204 2.57 11.05 -10.24
C ALA A 204 2.97 12.00 -11.36
N LYS A 205 2.95 13.31 -11.09
CA LYS A 205 3.20 14.37 -12.07
C LYS A 205 4.48 14.12 -12.86
N THR A 206 5.59 13.94 -12.19
CA THR A 206 6.92 13.78 -12.80
C THR A 206 7.03 12.53 -13.67
N ILE A 207 6.41 11.40 -13.24
CA ILE A 207 6.36 10.18 -14.05
C ILE A 207 5.52 10.42 -15.30
N ASN A 208 4.37 11.09 -15.17
CA ASN A 208 3.51 11.41 -16.29
C ASN A 208 4.20 12.35 -17.30
N GLU A 209 4.89 13.37 -16.81
CA GLU A 209 5.71 14.27 -17.65
C GLU A 209 6.83 13.52 -18.38
N ALA A 210 7.47 12.53 -17.71
CA ALA A 210 8.50 11.70 -18.34
C ALA A 210 7.96 10.93 -19.54
N VAL A 211 6.76 10.36 -19.45
CA VAL A 211 6.12 9.64 -20.55
C VAL A 211 5.75 10.63 -21.68
N LEU A 212 5.08 11.74 -21.35
CA LEU A 212 4.69 12.74 -22.35
C LEU A 212 5.89 13.33 -23.10
N ASN A 213 7.00 13.58 -22.42
CA ASN A 213 8.22 14.10 -23.03
C ASN A 213 8.95 13.08 -23.93
N SER A 214 8.61 11.79 -23.78
CA SER A 214 9.27 10.70 -24.48
C SER A 214 8.39 9.99 -25.52
N LEU A 215 7.27 10.56 -25.93
CA LEU A 215 6.33 9.91 -26.87
C LEU A 215 7.00 9.51 -28.20
N VAL A 216 7.91 10.34 -28.73
CA VAL A 216 8.65 10.03 -29.94
C VAL A 216 9.57 8.81 -29.74
N LEU A 217 10.28 8.77 -28.62
CA LEU A 217 11.18 7.66 -28.28
C LEU A 217 10.38 6.36 -28.06
N ILE A 218 9.24 6.44 -27.38
CA ILE A 218 8.33 5.32 -27.20
C ILE A 218 7.85 4.79 -28.57
N LYS A 219 7.38 5.68 -29.44
CA LYS A 219 6.90 5.32 -30.78
C LYS A 219 7.94 4.62 -31.65
N GLN A 220 9.21 5.00 -31.51
CA GLN A 220 10.33 4.43 -32.27
C GLN A 220 10.88 3.14 -31.68
N SER A 221 10.49 2.77 -30.46
CA SER A 221 10.98 1.58 -29.79
C SER A 221 10.17 0.33 -30.15
N GLU A 222 10.83 -0.85 -30.09
CA GLU A 222 10.16 -2.15 -30.19
C GLU A 222 9.47 -2.57 -28.87
N VAL A 223 9.69 -1.82 -27.79
CA VAL A 223 9.10 -2.05 -26.47
C VAL A 223 7.68 -1.49 -26.42
N GLN A 224 6.80 -2.17 -25.74
CA GLN A 224 5.44 -1.71 -25.52
C GLN A 224 5.20 -1.32 -24.06
N PHE A 225 4.20 -0.46 -23.84
CA PHE A 225 4.00 0.18 -22.57
C PHE A 225 2.54 0.10 -22.10
N VAL A 226 2.35 -0.18 -20.80
CA VAL A 226 1.08 0.03 -20.09
C VAL A 226 1.31 1.15 -19.10
N TRP A 227 0.61 2.26 -19.26
CA TRP A 227 0.78 3.46 -18.45
C TRP A 227 -0.49 3.83 -17.69
N GLN A 228 -0.42 3.79 -16.35
CA GLN A 228 -1.46 4.31 -15.48
C GLN A 228 -1.16 5.77 -15.11
N THR A 229 -1.97 6.68 -15.63
CA THR A 229 -1.82 8.13 -15.43
C THR A 229 -2.25 8.61 -14.04
N GLY A 230 -3.18 7.87 -13.43
CA GLY A 230 -3.90 8.27 -12.22
C GLY A 230 -5.09 9.20 -12.54
N LYS A 231 -6.15 9.08 -11.74
CA LYS A 231 -7.41 9.79 -11.97
C LYS A 231 -7.27 11.31 -12.05
N TYR A 232 -6.33 11.86 -11.29
CA TYR A 232 -6.15 13.32 -11.23
C TYR A 232 -5.60 13.92 -12.54
N TYR A 233 -4.77 13.16 -13.27
CA TYR A 233 -4.10 13.65 -14.49
C TYR A 233 -4.74 13.13 -15.77
N SER A 234 -5.71 12.25 -15.70
CA SER A 234 -6.25 11.50 -16.84
C SER A 234 -6.79 12.40 -17.94
N SER A 235 -7.58 13.42 -17.60
CA SER A 235 -8.15 14.36 -18.61
C SER A 235 -7.07 15.13 -19.34
N THR A 236 -6.16 15.78 -18.62
CA THR A 236 -5.08 16.57 -19.20
C THR A 236 -4.15 15.72 -20.07
N ILE A 237 -3.84 14.49 -19.62
CA ILE A 237 -2.99 13.58 -20.41
C ILE A 237 -3.70 13.15 -21.69
N LYS A 238 -5.02 12.94 -21.66
CA LYS A 238 -5.80 12.58 -22.82
C LYS A 238 -5.78 13.68 -23.87
N GLU A 239 -5.97 14.92 -23.48
CA GLU A 239 -5.85 16.11 -24.34
C GLU A 239 -4.44 16.22 -24.95
N GLU A 240 -3.39 16.05 -24.15
CA GLU A 240 -2.01 16.08 -24.65
C GLU A 240 -1.73 14.97 -25.68
N LEU A 241 -2.26 13.77 -25.48
CA LEU A 241 -2.09 12.65 -26.41
C LEU A 241 -2.89 12.84 -27.71
N GLU A 242 -4.04 13.49 -27.66
CA GLU A 242 -4.81 13.88 -28.87
C GLU A 242 -4.01 14.88 -29.72
N HIS A 243 -3.36 15.86 -29.09
CA HIS A 243 -2.54 16.84 -29.78
C HIS A 243 -1.22 16.30 -30.34
N ARG A 244 -0.51 15.47 -29.54
CA ARG A 244 0.84 14.99 -29.90
C ARG A 244 0.83 13.67 -30.68
N GLY A 245 -0.31 12.98 -30.73
CA GLY A 245 -0.46 11.64 -31.28
C GLY A 245 -0.01 10.53 -30.32
N LYS A 246 -0.93 9.68 -29.93
CA LYS A 246 -0.66 8.51 -29.09
C LYS A 246 0.09 7.43 -29.87
N PRO A 247 1.27 6.93 -29.39
CA PRO A 247 1.95 5.78 -29.98
C PRO A 247 1.09 4.52 -29.95
N SER A 248 1.17 3.68 -30.99
CA SER A 248 0.40 2.42 -31.09
C SER A 248 0.86 1.36 -30.07
N ASN A 249 2.12 1.43 -29.63
CA ASN A 249 2.72 0.56 -28.62
C ASN A 249 2.54 1.09 -27.16
N LEU A 250 1.64 2.07 -26.95
CA LEU A 250 1.35 2.66 -25.65
C LEU A 250 -0.13 2.49 -25.30
N VAL A 251 -0.42 1.69 -24.27
CA VAL A 251 -1.74 1.59 -23.63
C VAL A 251 -1.80 2.57 -22.47
N VAL A 252 -2.87 3.37 -22.41
CA VAL A 252 -3.06 4.41 -21.40
C VAL A 252 -4.33 4.15 -20.61
N CYS A 253 -4.20 4.09 -19.30
CA CYS A 253 -5.30 3.87 -18.36
C CYS A 253 -5.28 4.95 -17.27
N ASP A 254 -6.44 5.42 -16.85
CA ASP A 254 -6.55 6.28 -15.66
C ASP A 254 -6.33 5.48 -14.37
N PHE A 255 -6.80 4.24 -14.37
CA PHE A 255 -6.66 3.28 -13.27
C PHE A 255 -6.63 1.84 -13.82
N ILE A 256 -5.72 1.03 -13.30
CA ILE A 256 -5.64 -0.40 -13.62
C ILE A 256 -6.38 -1.18 -12.52
N ALA A 257 -7.51 -1.79 -12.86
CA ALA A 257 -8.31 -2.57 -11.93
C ALA A 257 -7.66 -3.96 -11.67
N ASP A 258 -7.18 -4.60 -12.74
CA ASP A 258 -6.49 -5.90 -12.68
C ASP A 258 -4.97 -5.70 -12.58
N MET A 259 -4.50 -5.37 -11.38
CA MET A 259 -3.06 -5.26 -11.11
C MET A 259 -2.31 -6.59 -11.24
N PRO A 260 -2.88 -7.76 -10.84
CA PRO A 260 -2.27 -9.06 -11.13
C PRO A 260 -1.91 -9.24 -12.61
N ALA A 261 -2.83 -8.99 -13.52
CA ALA A 261 -2.57 -9.07 -14.96
C ALA A 261 -1.50 -8.05 -15.40
N ALA A 262 -1.56 -6.79 -14.91
CA ALA A 262 -0.57 -5.78 -15.25
C ALA A 262 0.85 -6.15 -14.81
N TYR A 263 1.01 -6.66 -13.60
CA TYR A 263 2.30 -7.16 -13.12
C TYR A 263 2.76 -8.39 -13.91
N LYS A 264 1.83 -9.31 -14.24
CA LYS A 264 2.16 -10.51 -15.03
C LYS A 264 2.65 -10.16 -16.42
N ALA A 265 2.03 -9.18 -17.08
CA ALA A 265 2.42 -8.68 -18.40
C ALA A 265 3.80 -7.99 -18.41
N ALA A 266 4.21 -7.38 -17.29
CA ALA A 266 5.39 -6.53 -17.23
C ALA A 266 6.71 -7.30 -17.13
N ASP A 267 7.67 -6.96 -17.98
CA ASP A 267 9.08 -7.35 -17.87
C ASP A 267 9.86 -6.40 -16.94
N LEU A 268 9.48 -5.11 -16.94
CA LEU A 268 10.03 -4.05 -16.09
C LEU A 268 8.88 -3.19 -15.56
N VAL A 269 8.97 -2.79 -14.30
CA VAL A 269 7.99 -1.90 -13.68
C VAL A 269 8.64 -0.58 -13.30
N VAL A 270 8.06 0.52 -13.74
CA VAL A 270 8.40 1.88 -13.29
C VAL A 270 7.33 2.31 -12.28
N SER A 271 7.74 2.65 -11.06
CA SER A 271 6.80 2.99 -9.99
C SER A 271 7.31 4.08 -9.05
N ARG A 272 6.39 4.70 -8.31
CA ARG A 272 6.75 5.39 -7.08
C ARG A 272 7.28 4.41 -6.04
N ALA A 273 8.26 4.87 -5.24
CA ALA A 273 8.89 4.09 -4.18
C ALA A 273 8.02 4.01 -2.90
N GLY A 274 6.73 3.70 -3.03
CA GLY A 274 5.84 3.50 -1.88
C GLY A 274 6.03 2.13 -1.24
N ALA A 275 5.97 2.03 0.09
CA ALA A 275 6.21 0.79 0.83
C ALA A 275 5.37 -0.40 0.32
N GLY A 276 4.07 -0.18 0.07
CA GLY A 276 3.20 -1.23 -0.50
C GLY A 276 3.62 -1.67 -1.90
N SER A 277 3.98 -0.72 -2.78
CA SER A 277 4.43 -1.05 -4.15
C SER A 277 5.72 -1.87 -4.13
N ILE A 278 6.67 -1.49 -3.26
CA ILE A 278 7.93 -2.21 -3.12
C ILE A 278 7.69 -3.63 -2.63
N SER A 279 6.82 -3.80 -1.64
CA SER A 279 6.49 -5.13 -1.11
C SER A 279 5.79 -6.00 -2.16
N GLU A 280 4.91 -5.42 -3.00
CA GLU A 280 4.31 -6.12 -4.13
C GLU A 280 5.37 -6.52 -5.18
N LEU A 281 6.27 -5.61 -5.55
CA LEU A 281 7.35 -5.88 -6.48
C LEU A 281 8.32 -6.95 -5.96
N ALA A 282 8.66 -6.89 -4.68
CA ALA A 282 9.51 -7.88 -4.02
C ALA A 282 8.86 -9.27 -4.04
N LEU A 283 7.59 -9.35 -3.65
CA LEU A 283 6.84 -10.59 -3.63
C LEU A 283 6.73 -11.25 -5.00
N LEU A 284 6.57 -10.43 -6.05
CA LEU A 284 6.44 -10.89 -7.43
C LEU A 284 7.78 -11.03 -8.18
N GLY A 285 8.91 -10.70 -7.55
CA GLY A 285 10.24 -10.73 -8.17
C GLY A 285 10.32 -9.83 -9.40
N LYS A 286 9.72 -8.63 -9.38
CA LYS A 286 9.67 -7.74 -10.54
C LYS A 286 10.87 -6.81 -10.61
N ALA A 287 11.62 -6.89 -11.70
CA ALA A 287 12.62 -5.87 -12.03
C ALA A 287 11.95 -4.49 -12.05
N SER A 288 12.55 -3.51 -11.40
CA SER A 288 11.90 -2.22 -11.23
C SER A 288 12.84 -1.03 -11.28
N ILE A 289 12.27 0.10 -11.75
CA ILE A 289 12.83 1.44 -11.62
C ILE A 289 11.93 2.22 -10.68
N LEU A 290 12.48 2.71 -9.59
CA LEU A 290 11.74 3.43 -8.56
C LEU A 290 12.04 4.92 -8.62
N VAL A 291 10.97 5.72 -8.53
CA VAL A 291 11.04 7.18 -8.51
C VAL A 291 10.47 7.64 -7.16
N PRO A 292 11.32 7.99 -6.17
CA PRO A 292 10.83 8.48 -4.89
C PRO A 292 10.01 9.75 -5.00
N SER A 293 9.09 9.94 -4.08
CA SER A 293 8.40 11.21 -3.96
C SER A 293 9.34 12.24 -3.32
N PRO A 294 9.40 13.48 -3.81
CA PRO A 294 10.24 14.52 -3.24
C PRO A 294 9.87 14.88 -1.79
N ASN A 295 8.70 14.46 -1.33
CA ASN A 295 8.18 14.76 0.00
C ASN A 295 8.36 13.62 1.01
N VAL A 296 9.03 12.53 0.64
CA VAL A 296 9.24 11.36 1.51
C VAL A 296 10.72 11.15 1.69
N ALA A 297 11.19 11.25 2.93
CA ALA A 297 12.61 11.13 3.31
C ALA A 297 13.05 9.65 3.47
N GLU A 298 12.55 8.74 2.62
CA GLU A 298 12.76 7.31 2.81
C GLU A 298 13.56 6.70 1.68
N ASP A 299 14.80 6.32 1.98
CA ASP A 299 15.72 5.61 1.09
C ASP A 299 15.81 4.14 1.52
N HIS A 300 14.74 3.36 1.22
CA HIS A 300 14.65 1.97 1.66
C HIS A 300 15.38 0.97 0.77
N GLN A 301 15.88 1.39 -0.39
CA GLN A 301 16.27 0.47 -1.46
C GLN A 301 17.68 0.57 -1.96
N THR A 302 18.42 1.58 -1.56
CA THR A 302 19.83 1.75 -1.96
C THR A 302 20.75 0.69 -1.36
N SER A 303 20.33 -0.01 -0.31
CA SER A 303 21.19 -0.97 0.40
C SER A 303 21.35 -2.34 -0.27
N HIS A 304 20.53 -2.69 -1.30
CA HIS A 304 20.51 -4.07 -1.83
C HIS A 304 20.61 -4.20 -3.36
N ASP A 305 20.84 -3.13 -4.12
CA ASP A 305 20.77 -3.19 -5.59
C ASP A 305 19.48 -3.85 -6.12
N ALA A 306 18.40 -3.78 -5.33
CA ALA A 306 17.15 -4.50 -5.60
C ALA A 306 16.27 -3.80 -6.64
N ALA A 307 16.52 -2.51 -6.87
CA ALA A 307 15.85 -1.71 -7.89
C ALA A 307 16.78 -0.63 -8.43
N LEU A 308 16.54 -0.19 -9.65
CA LEU A 308 17.17 1.02 -10.15
C LEU A 308 16.44 2.26 -9.61
N TYR A 309 17.19 3.34 -9.41
CA TYR A 309 16.72 4.55 -8.79
C TYR A 309 16.81 5.73 -9.74
N VAL A 310 15.73 6.50 -9.86
CA VAL A 310 15.71 7.75 -10.62
C VAL A 310 15.18 8.85 -9.73
N LYS A 311 15.97 9.89 -9.50
CA LYS A 311 15.54 11.05 -8.71
C LYS A 311 14.35 11.74 -9.37
N ASP A 312 13.38 12.17 -8.58
CA ASP A 312 12.15 12.81 -9.09
C ASP A 312 12.46 13.99 -10.02
N ILE A 313 13.42 14.83 -9.65
CA ILE A 313 13.83 16.01 -10.44
C ILE A 313 14.45 15.66 -11.81
N GLU A 314 15.02 14.48 -11.96
CA GLU A 314 15.65 14.00 -13.19
C GLU A 314 14.70 13.17 -14.05
N ALA A 315 13.62 12.65 -13.45
CA ALA A 315 12.74 11.66 -14.05
C ALA A 315 12.14 12.11 -15.37
N ALA A 316 11.73 13.37 -15.50
CA ALA A 316 11.13 13.91 -16.71
C ALA A 316 12.03 13.76 -17.97
N ARG A 317 13.33 13.62 -17.82
CA ARG A 317 14.30 13.48 -18.93
C ARG A 317 14.93 12.10 -19.01
N THR A 318 15.13 11.42 -17.89
CA THR A 318 15.97 10.21 -17.84
C THR A 318 15.19 8.91 -17.66
N LEU A 319 13.94 8.97 -17.21
CA LEU A 319 13.18 7.80 -16.80
C LEU A 319 12.91 6.84 -17.96
N ILE A 320 12.35 7.32 -19.07
CA ILE A 320 12.01 6.47 -20.22
C ILE A 320 13.25 5.97 -20.96
N PRO A 321 14.28 6.79 -21.27
CA PRO A 321 15.54 6.28 -21.80
C PRO A 321 16.14 5.17 -20.93
N ARG A 322 16.13 5.35 -19.60
CA ARG A 322 16.63 4.33 -18.67
C ARG A 322 15.79 3.07 -18.68
N ALA A 323 14.47 3.20 -18.74
CA ALA A 323 13.56 2.06 -18.83
C ALA A 323 13.78 1.23 -20.09
N LEU A 324 13.97 1.89 -21.25
CA LEU A 324 14.27 1.24 -22.53
C LEU A 324 15.60 0.47 -22.49
N ASN A 325 16.65 1.09 -21.95
CA ASN A 325 17.95 0.44 -21.82
C ASN A 325 17.89 -0.76 -20.84
N THR A 326 17.18 -0.60 -19.72
CA THR A 326 17.07 -1.66 -18.71
C THR A 326 16.25 -2.84 -19.21
N VAL A 327 15.13 -2.60 -19.91
CA VAL A 327 14.26 -3.68 -20.39
C VAL A 327 14.89 -4.48 -21.53
N ALA A 328 15.87 -3.90 -22.24
CA ALA A 328 16.65 -4.56 -23.29
C ALA A 328 17.82 -5.40 -22.74
N ASP A 329 18.18 -5.23 -21.46
CA ASP A 329 19.30 -5.91 -20.83
C ASP A 329 18.83 -7.08 -19.94
N ASP A 330 18.89 -8.30 -20.46
CA ASP A 330 18.45 -9.52 -19.77
C ASP A 330 19.27 -9.84 -18.50
N VAL A 331 20.55 -9.47 -18.50
CA VAL A 331 21.43 -9.66 -17.33
C VAL A 331 21.00 -8.73 -16.20
N MET A 332 20.76 -7.46 -16.54
CA MET A 332 20.26 -6.47 -15.59
C MET A 332 18.89 -6.85 -15.05
N LEU A 333 17.95 -7.24 -15.92
CA LEU A 333 16.61 -7.68 -15.50
C LEU A 333 16.69 -8.87 -14.53
N SER A 334 17.53 -9.87 -14.84
CA SER A 334 17.72 -11.04 -13.99
C SER A 334 18.34 -10.66 -12.64
N LYS A 335 19.35 -9.79 -12.63
CA LYS A 335 19.95 -9.28 -11.39
C LYS A 335 18.91 -8.58 -10.51
N LEU A 336 18.13 -7.66 -11.07
CA LEU A 336 17.12 -6.92 -10.34
C LEU A 336 16.01 -7.83 -9.78
N ARG A 337 15.57 -8.82 -10.57
CA ARG A 337 14.56 -9.82 -10.12
C ARG A 337 15.06 -10.65 -8.94
N ASN A 338 16.29 -11.18 -9.03
CA ASN A 338 16.86 -11.97 -7.97
C ASN A 338 17.08 -11.16 -6.69
N ASN A 339 17.59 -9.95 -6.81
CA ASN A 339 17.87 -9.11 -5.65
C ASN A 339 16.58 -8.67 -4.94
N ILE A 340 15.53 -8.27 -5.67
CA ILE A 340 14.28 -7.81 -5.04
C ILE A 340 13.53 -8.95 -4.36
N LEU A 341 13.65 -10.20 -4.85
CA LEU A 341 13.07 -11.39 -4.22
C LEU A 341 13.62 -11.63 -2.81
N THR A 342 14.87 -11.23 -2.51
CA THR A 342 15.44 -11.38 -1.17
C THR A 342 14.72 -10.52 -0.12
N MET A 343 13.95 -9.53 -0.55
CA MET A 343 13.15 -8.65 0.31
C MET A 343 11.69 -9.14 0.47
N ALA A 344 11.34 -10.27 -0.12
CA ALA A 344 9.96 -10.77 -0.10
C ALA A 344 9.59 -11.36 1.27
N HIS A 345 8.40 -11.02 1.74
CA HIS A 345 7.79 -11.60 2.94
C HIS A 345 6.40 -12.17 2.58
N PRO A 346 6.36 -13.37 1.96
CA PRO A 346 5.10 -13.93 1.45
C PRO A 346 4.07 -14.21 2.54
N ASP A 347 4.52 -14.54 3.74
CA ASP A 347 3.65 -14.92 4.87
C ASP A 347 3.26 -13.74 5.78
N ALA A 348 3.61 -12.51 5.42
CA ALA A 348 3.41 -11.34 6.28
C ALA A 348 1.97 -11.23 6.82
N ALA A 349 0.96 -11.41 5.97
CA ALA A 349 -0.44 -11.33 6.36
C ALA A 349 -0.82 -12.43 7.36
N ASN A 350 -0.36 -13.67 7.14
CA ASN A 350 -0.62 -14.81 8.00
C ASN A 350 0.08 -14.69 9.35
N VAL A 351 1.34 -14.22 9.37
CA VAL A 351 2.07 -13.98 10.61
C VAL A 351 1.35 -12.93 11.47
N ILE A 352 0.93 -11.81 10.86
CA ILE A 352 0.19 -10.76 11.57
C ILE A 352 -1.17 -11.29 12.04
N ALA A 353 -1.89 -12.05 11.21
CA ALA A 353 -3.18 -12.64 11.56
C ALA A 353 -3.06 -13.58 12.78
N ASN A 354 -2.04 -14.41 12.83
CA ASN A 354 -1.78 -15.30 13.97
C ASN A 354 -1.50 -14.51 15.26
N GLU A 355 -0.73 -13.42 15.21
CA GLU A 355 -0.50 -12.55 16.37
C GLU A 355 -1.81 -11.89 16.85
N VAL A 356 -2.67 -11.45 15.93
CA VAL A 356 -3.98 -10.88 16.26
C VAL A 356 -4.88 -11.92 16.94
N ILE A 357 -4.94 -13.14 16.40
CA ILE A 357 -5.73 -14.24 16.94
C ILE A 357 -5.23 -14.62 18.33
N ALA A 358 -3.92 -14.76 18.52
CA ALA A 358 -3.31 -15.09 19.81
C ALA A 358 -3.62 -14.05 20.90
N LEU A 359 -3.59 -12.75 20.55
CA LEU A 359 -3.99 -11.68 21.47
C LEU A 359 -5.47 -11.76 21.83
N ALA A 360 -6.35 -11.99 20.84
CA ALA A 360 -7.79 -12.11 21.05
C ALA A 360 -8.14 -13.30 21.95
N GLU A 361 -7.54 -14.47 21.70
CA GLU A 361 -7.75 -15.69 22.50
C GLU A 361 -7.22 -15.53 23.93
N THR A 362 -6.08 -14.86 24.09
CA THR A 362 -5.51 -14.57 25.43
C THR A 362 -6.43 -13.64 26.21
N TYR A 363 -6.98 -12.63 25.57
CA TYR A 363 -7.95 -11.71 26.18
C TYR A 363 -9.25 -12.45 26.57
N GLN A 364 -9.75 -13.32 25.69
CA GLN A 364 -10.96 -14.11 25.91
C GLN A 364 -10.83 -15.05 27.12
N LYS A 365 -9.65 -15.65 27.36
CA LYS A 365 -9.40 -16.54 28.51
C LYS A 365 -9.38 -15.79 29.84
N LYS A 366 -9.10 -14.49 29.84
CA LYS A 366 -9.01 -13.64 31.03
C LYS A 366 -10.35 -12.99 31.41
N HIS A 367 -11.30 -12.93 30.48
CA HIS A 367 -12.61 -12.25 30.62
C HIS A 367 -13.75 -13.16 30.16
#